data_7d57e442661dc58d2ad023862a83e1f6
#
_entry.id   7d57e442661dc58d2ad023862a83e1f6
#
_cell.length_a   1.000
_cell.length_b   1.000
_cell.length_c   1.000
_cell.angle_alpha   90.00
_cell.angle_beta   90.00
_cell.angle_gamma   90.00
#
_symmetry.space_group_name_H-M   'P 1'
#
loop_
_entity.id
_entity.type
_entity.pdbx_description
1 polymer ?
#
loop_
_entity_poly.entity_id
_entity_poly.type
_entity_poly.pdbx_seq_one_letter_code
_entity_poly.pdbx_strand_id
1 'polypeptide(L)'
;MKTRFILFRRGGVFYSQDTENGKQVSLRTKEKAEALTLLHARNEAFRQPVLNLHIARTYLSATDPEIAKRTWQVPMDEMTRTKTGPTFVRNKRAMQDPAFDSIRNLPILETKSTDFLRALEAGTVATNVFLRRIHNFALDMSWLPWPVLPKKQWPKVHFKSKRAITWKEHQAIVAAELNLERRAFYGFCWLLGGAQSDVASLCAEDIDWQNKVVGFRRQKTGTTSIIRFGEELEELLRSRPQAGPLFPKLQKMREAHRATEFARCCRRLNIKGVTLHSYRYAWAERAKTCGYPERFAQEALGHNSKAVHRAYAKNAQVVIPTLESYERKLANSAEILPMPEARLA
;
A
#
# COMPACT_ATOMS: atom_id res chain seq x y z
N MET A 1 -30.03 38.11 -15.15
CA MET A 1 -29.72 36.82 -14.49
C MET A 1 -28.21 36.73 -14.33
N LYS A 2 -27.66 36.53 -13.14
CA LYS A 2 -26.23 36.34 -12.91
C LYS A 2 -25.79 35.00 -13.49
N THR A 3 -24.85 35.02 -14.41
CA THR A 3 -24.19 33.82 -14.95
C THR A 3 -23.22 33.28 -13.92
N ARG A 4 -23.24 31.96 -13.66
CA ARG A 4 -22.36 31.32 -12.68
C ARG A 4 -20.91 31.26 -13.16
N PHE A 5 -20.71 30.96 -14.45
CA PHE A 5 -19.39 30.88 -15.03
C PHE A 5 -19.16 32.01 -15.98
N ILE A 6 -17.98 32.67 -15.89
CA ILE A 6 -17.53 33.75 -16.76
C ILE A 6 -16.29 33.34 -17.54
N LEU A 7 -16.10 33.90 -18.73
CA LEU A 7 -14.98 33.62 -19.62
C LEU A 7 -13.85 34.62 -19.38
N PHE A 8 -12.62 34.15 -19.36
CA PHE A 8 -11.44 34.99 -19.43
C PHE A 8 -10.33 34.32 -20.25
N ARG A 9 -9.30 35.07 -20.68
CA ARG A 9 -8.18 34.59 -21.46
C ARG A 9 -6.88 34.75 -20.69
N ARG A 10 -6.06 33.70 -20.66
CA ARG A 10 -4.73 33.74 -20.04
C ARG A 10 -3.75 32.94 -20.90
N GLY A 11 -2.59 33.55 -21.25
CA GLY A 11 -1.57 32.88 -22.06
C GLY A 11 -2.08 32.36 -23.43
N GLY A 12 -3.03 33.07 -24.06
CA GLY A 12 -3.62 32.68 -25.33
C GLY A 12 -4.73 31.63 -25.26
N VAL A 13 -4.96 30.98 -24.10
CA VAL A 13 -5.97 29.95 -23.88
C VAL A 13 -7.15 30.53 -23.09
N PHE A 14 -8.37 30.07 -23.39
CA PHE A 14 -9.59 30.47 -22.67
C PHE A 14 -9.84 29.61 -21.44
N TYR A 15 -10.34 30.27 -20.41
CA TYR A 15 -10.70 29.68 -19.11
C TYR A 15 -12.11 30.10 -18.72
N SER A 16 -12.80 29.25 -17.97
CA SER A 16 -14.01 29.58 -17.25
C SER A 16 -13.71 29.74 -15.76
N GLN A 17 -14.25 30.77 -15.14
CA GLN A 17 -14.17 31.03 -13.71
C GLN A 17 -15.54 30.91 -13.07
N ASP A 18 -15.67 30.18 -11.99
CA ASP A 18 -16.85 30.11 -11.15
C ASP A 18 -16.93 31.38 -10.29
N THR A 19 -18.03 32.13 -10.41
CA THR A 19 -18.22 33.39 -9.71
C THR A 19 -18.47 33.26 -8.20
N GLU A 20 -18.84 32.06 -7.73
CA GLU A 20 -19.08 31.82 -6.29
C GLU A 20 -17.80 31.46 -5.53
N ASN A 21 -16.95 30.62 -6.10
CA ASN A 21 -15.77 30.09 -5.40
C ASN A 21 -14.44 30.49 -6.05
N GLY A 22 -14.48 31.27 -7.13
CA GLY A 22 -13.30 31.76 -7.84
C GLY A 22 -12.51 30.71 -8.62
N LYS A 23 -12.97 29.44 -8.64
CA LYS A 23 -12.23 28.34 -9.28
C LYS A 23 -12.16 28.51 -10.78
N GLN A 24 -10.94 28.42 -11.31
CA GLN A 24 -10.65 28.54 -12.73
C GLN A 24 -10.40 27.17 -13.35
N VAL A 25 -10.98 26.95 -14.54
CA VAL A 25 -10.79 25.70 -15.31
C VAL A 25 -10.50 26.05 -16.76
N SER A 26 -9.42 25.51 -17.31
CA SER A 26 -9.09 25.70 -18.73
C SER A 26 -10.13 25.05 -19.62
N LEU A 27 -10.56 25.75 -20.66
CA LEU A 27 -11.44 25.23 -21.72
C LEU A 27 -10.64 24.55 -22.85
N ARG A 28 -9.30 24.54 -22.75
CA ARG A 28 -8.35 23.90 -23.67
C ARG A 28 -8.48 24.35 -25.14
N THR A 29 -9.04 25.52 -25.35
CA THR A 29 -9.17 26.11 -26.69
C THR A 29 -8.58 27.52 -26.73
N LYS A 30 -8.09 27.92 -27.91
CA LYS A 30 -7.63 29.27 -28.23
C LYS A 30 -8.67 30.04 -29.04
N GLU A 31 -9.69 29.34 -29.54
CA GLU A 31 -10.76 29.90 -30.37
C GLU A 31 -11.90 30.45 -29.52
N LYS A 32 -12.23 31.74 -29.71
CA LYS A 32 -13.25 32.45 -28.91
C LYS A 32 -14.65 31.87 -29.12
N ALA A 33 -15.00 31.47 -30.32
CA ALA A 33 -16.32 30.92 -30.63
C ALA A 33 -16.53 29.58 -29.91
N GLU A 34 -15.55 28.69 -29.96
CA GLU A 34 -15.56 27.40 -29.25
C GLU A 34 -15.61 27.60 -27.72
N ALA A 35 -14.81 28.56 -27.21
CA ALA A 35 -14.82 28.89 -25.78
C ALA A 35 -16.16 29.39 -25.29
N LEU A 36 -16.86 30.19 -26.08
CA LEU A 36 -18.22 30.67 -25.76
C LEU A 36 -19.22 29.53 -25.78
N THR A 37 -19.15 28.64 -26.76
CA THR A 37 -20.01 27.43 -26.84
C THR A 37 -19.85 26.56 -25.59
N LEU A 38 -18.60 26.29 -25.19
CA LEU A 38 -18.28 25.52 -23.99
C LEU A 38 -18.73 26.24 -22.70
N LEU A 39 -18.59 27.56 -22.64
CA LEU A 39 -19.06 28.35 -21.50
C LEU A 39 -20.59 28.32 -21.37
N HIS A 40 -21.30 28.50 -22.51
CA HIS A 40 -22.77 28.43 -22.55
C HIS A 40 -23.25 27.05 -22.13
N ALA A 41 -22.68 25.99 -22.71
CA ALA A 41 -22.99 24.61 -22.30
C ALA A 41 -22.79 24.40 -20.79
N ARG A 42 -21.72 24.95 -20.23
CA ARG A 42 -21.41 24.86 -18.78
C ARG A 42 -22.42 25.62 -17.92
N ASN A 43 -22.84 26.80 -18.32
CA ASN A 43 -23.86 27.56 -17.62
C ASN A 43 -25.25 26.92 -17.71
N GLU A 44 -25.62 26.38 -18.88
CA GLU A 44 -26.84 25.60 -19.06
C GLU A 44 -26.82 24.28 -18.26
N ALA A 45 -25.68 23.58 -18.27
CA ALA A 45 -25.44 22.40 -17.45
C ALA A 45 -25.73 22.66 -15.96
N PHE A 46 -25.33 23.82 -15.47
CA PHE A 46 -25.60 24.21 -14.10
C PHE A 46 -27.08 24.53 -13.85
N ARG A 47 -27.79 25.09 -14.82
CA ARG A 47 -29.22 25.47 -14.70
C ARG A 47 -30.17 24.27 -14.78
N GLN A 48 -29.79 23.22 -15.51
CA GLN A 48 -30.67 22.08 -15.75
C GLN A 48 -29.98 20.73 -15.47
N PRO A 49 -29.72 20.41 -14.19
CA PRO A 49 -29.04 19.17 -13.83
C PRO A 49 -29.73 17.89 -14.30
N VAL A 50 -31.07 17.88 -14.33
CA VAL A 50 -31.87 16.76 -14.77
C VAL A 50 -31.75 16.53 -16.27
N LEU A 51 -31.78 17.62 -17.08
CA LEU A 51 -31.59 17.51 -18.53
C LEU A 51 -30.22 16.97 -18.88
N ASN A 52 -29.19 17.39 -18.16
CA ASN A 52 -27.83 16.89 -18.38
C ASN A 52 -27.68 15.41 -18.06
N LEU A 53 -28.36 14.92 -17.04
CA LEU A 53 -28.38 13.50 -16.74
C LEU A 53 -29.05 12.70 -17.86
N HIS A 54 -30.15 13.21 -18.43
CA HIS A 54 -30.81 12.58 -19.58
C HIS A 54 -29.93 12.61 -20.84
N ILE A 55 -29.28 13.72 -21.15
CA ILE A 55 -28.35 13.82 -22.28
C ILE A 55 -27.16 12.86 -22.10
N ALA A 56 -26.56 12.82 -20.92
CA ALA A 56 -25.47 11.89 -20.63
C ALA A 56 -25.91 10.43 -20.76
N ARG A 57 -27.10 10.08 -20.27
CA ARG A 57 -27.68 8.74 -20.43
C ARG A 57 -27.89 8.37 -21.90
N THR A 58 -28.48 9.29 -22.69
CA THR A 58 -28.72 9.08 -24.12
C THR A 58 -27.41 8.88 -24.87
N TYR A 59 -26.39 9.70 -24.59
CA TYR A 59 -25.07 9.59 -25.20
C TYR A 59 -24.39 8.25 -24.86
N LEU A 60 -24.38 7.87 -23.60
CA LEU A 60 -23.78 6.63 -23.16
C LEU A 60 -24.56 5.41 -23.70
N SER A 61 -25.90 5.47 -23.74
CA SER A 61 -26.73 4.40 -24.29
C SER A 61 -26.59 4.24 -25.79
N ALA A 62 -26.20 5.28 -26.52
CA ALA A 62 -25.90 5.17 -27.95
C ALA A 62 -24.63 4.34 -28.22
N THR A 63 -23.67 4.38 -27.30
CA THR A 63 -22.42 3.58 -27.40
C THR A 63 -22.52 2.22 -26.74
N ASP A 64 -23.35 2.07 -25.68
CA ASP A 64 -23.57 0.83 -24.93
C ASP A 64 -25.04 0.78 -24.45
N PRO A 65 -25.94 0.11 -25.18
CA PRO A 65 -27.36 0.03 -24.84
C PRO A 65 -27.64 -0.59 -23.47
N GLU A 66 -26.76 -1.46 -22.98
CA GLU A 66 -26.92 -2.11 -21.68
C GLU A 66 -26.51 -1.22 -20.49
N ILE A 67 -25.89 -0.08 -20.75
CA ILE A 67 -25.35 0.78 -19.67
C ILE A 67 -26.44 1.31 -18.74
N ALA A 68 -27.64 1.55 -19.26
CA ALA A 68 -28.78 2.04 -18.49
C ALA A 68 -29.28 1.03 -17.45
N LYS A 69 -29.13 -0.27 -17.74
CA LYS A 69 -29.56 -1.38 -16.87
C LYS A 69 -28.43 -1.90 -15.97
N ARG A 70 -27.18 -1.50 -16.25
CA ARG A 70 -26.00 -2.00 -15.55
C ARG A 70 -26.01 -1.60 -14.09
N THR A 71 -26.03 -2.60 -13.21
CA THR A 71 -26.03 -2.42 -11.75
C THR A 71 -24.61 -2.48 -11.18
N TRP A 72 -24.45 -2.14 -9.91
CA TRP A 72 -23.15 -2.23 -9.22
C TRP A 72 -22.65 -3.67 -9.05
N GLN A 73 -23.51 -4.67 -9.21
CA GLN A 73 -23.08 -6.08 -9.25
C GLN A 73 -22.08 -6.32 -10.40
N VAL A 74 -22.30 -5.71 -11.57
CA VAL A 74 -21.44 -5.91 -12.74
C VAL A 74 -19.97 -5.53 -12.49
N PRO A 75 -19.64 -4.30 -12.02
CA PRO A 75 -18.23 -3.98 -11.70
C PRO A 75 -17.68 -4.82 -10.55
N MET A 76 -18.49 -5.29 -9.59
CA MET A 76 -18.06 -6.21 -8.54
C MET A 76 -17.59 -7.55 -9.13
N ASP A 77 -18.35 -8.09 -10.06
CA ASP A 77 -18.04 -9.36 -10.72
C ASP A 77 -16.83 -9.21 -11.65
N GLU A 78 -16.78 -8.16 -12.48
CA GLU A 78 -15.69 -7.92 -13.41
C GLU A 78 -14.35 -7.69 -12.69
N MET A 79 -14.34 -6.92 -11.61
CA MET A 79 -13.13 -6.73 -10.80
C MET A 79 -12.61 -8.03 -10.17
N THR A 80 -13.49 -9.02 -10.01
CA THR A 80 -13.14 -10.31 -9.41
C THR A 80 -12.75 -11.33 -10.49
N ARG A 81 -13.40 -11.30 -11.64
CA ARG A 81 -13.26 -12.27 -12.73
C ARG A 81 -11.82 -12.47 -13.21
N THR A 82 -11.05 -11.39 -13.35
CA THR A 82 -9.67 -11.43 -13.85
C THR A 82 -8.63 -11.78 -12.78
N LYS A 83 -9.04 -12.04 -11.55
CA LYS A 83 -8.11 -12.28 -10.43
C LYS A 83 -8.01 -13.77 -10.13
N THR A 84 -6.84 -14.18 -9.64
CA THR A 84 -6.54 -15.57 -9.25
C THR A 84 -5.97 -15.63 -7.84
N GLY A 85 -5.88 -16.83 -7.28
CA GLY A 85 -5.24 -17.09 -5.99
C GLY A 85 -5.82 -16.27 -4.81
N PRO A 86 -4.99 -15.84 -3.86
CA PRO A 86 -5.45 -15.11 -2.67
C PRO A 86 -6.17 -13.80 -2.97
N THR A 87 -5.82 -13.14 -4.09
CA THR A 87 -6.48 -11.89 -4.51
C THR A 87 -7.92 -12.15 -4.93
N PHE A 88 -8.19 -13.23 -5.66
CA PHE A 88 -9.54 -13.65 -6.02
C PHE A 88 -10.39 -13.88 -4.75
N VAL A 89 -9.88 -14.72 -3.83
CA VAL A 89 -10.59 -15.04 -2.59
C VAL A 89 -10.91 -13.77 -1.77
N ARG A 90 -9.94 -12.86 -1.66
CA ARG A 90 -10.12 -11.59 -0.96
C ARG A 90 -11.15 -10.69 -1.64
N ASN A 91 -11.11 -10.55 -2.96
CA ASN A 91 -12.07 -9.74 -3.70
C ASN A 91 -13.47 -10.35 -3.59
N LYS A 92 -13.61 -11.66 -3.86
CA LYS A 92 -14.89 -12.38 -3.74
C LYS A 92 -15.53 -12.15 -2.37
N ARG A 93 -14.77 -12.34 -1.29
CA ARG A 93 -15.26 -12.11 0.07
C ARG A 93 -15.65 -10.66 0.33
N ALA A 94 -14.88 -9.71 -0.19
CA ALA A 94 -15.16 -8.29 0.01
C ALA A 94 -16.43 -7.84 -0.75
N MET A 95 -16.70 -8.42 -1.94
CA MET A 95 -17.91 -8.13 -2.69
C MET A 95 -19.18 -8.74 -2.06
N GLN A 96 -19.01 -9.67 -1.12
CA GLN A 96 -20.10 -10.25 -0.32
C GLN A 96 -20.38 -9.46 0.97
N ASP A 97 -19.78 -8.28 1.16
CA ASP A 97 -20.04 -7.44 2.31
C ASP A 97 -21.53 -7.00 2.31
N PRO A 98 -22.30 -7.28 3.38
CA PRO A 98 -23.72 -6.90 3.48
C PRO A 98 -23.96 -5.39 3.32
N ALA A 99 -22.98 -4.54 3.64
CA ALA A 99 -23.07 -3.11 3.42
C ALA A 99 -23.30 -2.74 1.94
N PHE A 100 -22.92 -3.61 1.00
CA PHE A 100 -23.15 -3.41 -0.43
C PHE A 100 -24.54 -3.82 -0.90
N ASP A 101 -25.32 -4.53 -0.10
CA ASP A 101 -26.65 -5.03 -0.54
C ASP A 101 -27.59 -3.87 -0.87
N SER A 102 -27.44 -2.73 -0.19
CA SER A 102 -28.22 -1.51 -0.46
C SER A 102 -27.94 -0.87 -1.82
N ILE A 103 -26.79 -1.16 -2.43
CA ILE A 103 -26.39 -0.58 -3.73
C ILE A 103 -26.24 -1.62 -4.84
N ARG A 104 -26.07 -2.89 -4.52
CA ARG A 104 -25.74 -3.97 -5.43
C ARG A 104 -26.60 -3.98 -6.71
N ASN A 105 -27.91 -3.86 -6.52
CA ASN A 105 -28.90 -3.91 -7.60
C ASN A 105 -29.31 -2.54 -8.13
N LEU A 106 -28.71 -1.45 -7.62
CA LEU A 106 -28.98 -0.12 -8.14
C LEU A 106 -28.30 0.08 -9.50
N PRO A 107 -28.99 0.65 -10.49
CA PRO A 107 -28.37 1.06 -11.74
C PRO A 107 -27.25 2.07 -11.46
N ILE A 108 -26.11 1.88 -12.10
CA ILE A 108 -24.92 2.74 -11.89
C ILE A 108 -25.25 4.21 -12.17
N LEU A 109 -25.97 4.47 -13.26
CA LEU A 109 -26.34 5.84 -13.68
C LEU A 109 -27.43 6.51 -12.81
N GLU A 110 -28.12 5.75 -11.95
CA GLU A 110 -29.16 6.25 -11.07
C GLU A 110 -28.70 6.46 -9.62
N THR A 111 -27.50 5.96 -9.32
CA THR A 111 -26.94 5.99 -7.97
C THR A 111 -26.60 7.42 -7.54
N LYS A 112 -27.10 7.78 -6.36
CA LYS A 112 -26.84 9.08 -5.74
C LYS A 112 -25.73 8.97 -4.70
N SER A 113 -25.10 10.09 -4.38
CA SER A 113 -24.10 10.16 -3.32
C SER A 113 -24.60 9.68 -1.97
N THR A 114 -25.88 9.90 -1.68
CA THR A 114 -26.54 9.41 -0.45
C THR A 114 -26.55 7.90 -0.32
N ASP A 115 -26.64 7.16 -1.44
CA ASP A 115 -26.65 5.69 -1.44
C ASP A 115 -25.26 5.17 -1.06
N PHE A 116 -24.20 5.79 -1.59
CA PHE A 116 -22.84 5.47 -1.21
C PHE A 116 -22.53 5.80 0.25
N LEU A 117 -22.99 6.96 0.73
CA LEU A 117 -22.79 7.35 2.13
C LEU A 117 -23.48 6.36 3.08
N ARG A 118 -24.71 5.92 2.76
CA ARG A 118 -25.42 4.90 3.55
C ARG A 118 -24.67 3.57 3.58
N ALA A 119 -24.15 3.10 2.44
CA ALA A 119 -23.34 1.88 2.38
C ALA A 119 -22.03 2.03 3.18
N LEU A 120 -21.42 3.21 3.19
CA LEU A 120 -20.20 3.50 3.95
C LEU A 120 -20.46 3.58 5.46
N GLU A 121 -21.61 4.09 5.88
CA GLU A 121 -22.03 4.15 7.29
C GLU A 121 -22.34 2.76 7.86
N ALA A 122 -22.95 1.89 7.04
CA ALA A 122 -23.25 0.50 7.43
C ALA A 122 -22.02 -0.41 7.41
N GLY A 123 -20.94 0.03 6.76
CA GLY A 123 -19.79 -0.79 6.49
C GLY A 123 -18.58 -0.54 7.40
N THR A 124 -17.45 -1.07 6.94
CA THR A 124 -16.16 -1.01 7.62
C THR A 124 -15.12 -0.23 6.80
N VAL A 125 -13.90 -0.13 7.32
CA VAL A 125 -12.73 0.37 6.54
C VAL A 125 -12.55 -0.43 5.24
N ALA A 126 -12.78 -1.74 5.27
CA ALA A 126 -12.68 -2.57 4.07
C ALA A 126 -13.76 -2.20 3.04
N THR A 127 -15.00 -1.98 3.49
CA THR A 127 -16.11 -1.50 2.64
C THR A 127 -15.74 -0.20 1.92
N ASN A 128 -15.19 0.78 2.65
CA ASN A 128 -14.74 2.04 2.05
C ASN A 128 -13.67 1.82 0.98
N VAL A 129 -12.63 1.02 1.29
CA VAL A 129 -11.55 0.72 0.35
C VAL A 129 -12.08 0.03 -0.92
N PHE A 130 -12.97 -0.94 -0.78
CA PHE A 130 -13.51 -1.68 -1.91
C PHE A 130 -14.54 -0.87 -2.69
N LEU A 131 -15.40 -0.10 -2.04
CA LEU A 131 -16.35 0.78 -2.74
C LEU A 131 -15.63 1.82 -3.60
N ARG A 132 -14.55 2.43 -3.10
CA ARG A 132 -13.72 3.32 -3.91
C ARG A 132 -13.13 2.62 -5.14
N ARG A 133 -12.69 1.38 -4.99
CA ARG A 133 -12.14 0.60 -6.10
C ARG A 133 -13.21 0.28 -7.15
N ILE A 134 -14.40 -0.13 -6.71
CA ILE A 134 -15.54 -0.42 -7.58
C ILE A 134 -15.98 0.85 -8.32
N HIS A 135 -16.07 1.96 -7.60
CA HIS A 135 -16.42 3.27 -8.16
C HIS A 135 -15.40 3.75 -9.21
N ASN A 136 -14.10 3.67 -8.88
CA ASN A 136 -13.06 4.05 -9.83
C ASN A 136 -13.03 3.12 -11.05
N PHE A 137 -13.26 1.82 -10.85
CA PHE A 137 -13.37 0.87 -11.95
C PHE A 137 -14.52 1.25 -12.90
N ALA A 138 -15.69 1.63 -12.38
CA ALA A 138 -16.82 2.07 -13.19
C ALA A 138 -16.52 3.38 -13.97
N LEU A 139 -15.74 4.29 -13.37
CA LEU A 139 -15.25 5.51 -14.05
C LEU A 139 -14.23 5.18 -15.14
N ASP A 140 -13.26 4.32 -14.86
CA ASP A 140 -12.20 3.92 -15.79
C ASP A 140 -12.78 3.16 -17.00
N MET A 141 -13.87 2.41 -16.79
CA MET A 141 -14.64 1.72 -17.85
C MET A 141 -15.61 2.65 -18.59
N SER A 142 -15.64 3.92 -18.27
CA SER A 142 -16.60 4.89 -18.82
C SER A 142 -18.08 4.54 -18.59
N TRP A 143 -18.38 3.74 -17.56
CA TRP A 143 -19.74 3.42 -17.16
C TRP A 143 -20.38 4.51 -16.29
N LEU A 144 -19.57 5.42 -15.78
CA LEU A 144 -19.97 6.64 -15.08
C LEU A 144 -19.42 7.86 -15.80
N PRO A 145 -20.25 8.87 -16.13
CA PRO A 145 -19.79 10.11 -16.74
C PRO A 145 -19.07 11.04 -15.74
N TRP A 146 -19.38 10.90 -14.46
CA TRP A 146 -18.77 11.64 -13.35
C TRP A 146 -18.83 10.84 -12.04
N PRO A 147 -18.00 11.21 -11.04
CA PRO A 147 -18.02 10.51 -9.76
C PRO A 147 -19.36 10.61 -9.03
N VAL A 148 -19.90 9.50 -8.54
CA VAL A 148 -21.06 9.45 -7.63
C VAL A 148 -20.75 10.20 -6.35
N LEU A 149 -19.53 9.99 -5.79
CA LEU A 149 -19.05 10.69 -4.61
C LEU A 149 -17.72 11.37 -4.94
N PRO A 150 -17.66 12.73 -4.88
CA PRO A 150 -16.44 13.49 -5.14
C PRO A 150 -15.30 13.11 -4.20
N LYS A 151 -14.05 13.17 -4.68
CA LYS A 151 -12.86 12.73 -3.93
C LYS A 151 -12.77 13.29 -2.51
N LYS A 152 -13.17 14.54 -2.30
CA LYS A 152 -13.13 15.21 -0.99
C LYS A 152 -14.23 14.74 -0.03
N GLN A 153 -15.30 14.14 -0.53
CA GLN A 153 -16.47 13.72 0.27
C GLN A 153 -16.36 12.28 0.76
N TRP A 154 -15.36 11.54 0.31
CA TRP A 154 -15.13 10.21 0.85
C TRP A 154 -14.68 10.28 2.31
N PRO A 155 -15.30 9.51 3.22
CA PRO A 155 -14.87 9.44 4.60
C PRO A 155 -13.40 9.06 4.71
N LYS A 156 -12.67 9.71 5.62
CA LYS A 156 -11.27 9.38 5.87
C LYS A 156 -11.15 7.96 6.42
N VAL A 157 -10.22 7.18 5.87
CA VAL A 157 -9.94 5.83 6.35
C VAL A 157 -8.86 5.91 7.41
N HIS A 158 -9.19 5.50 8.63
CA HIS A 158 -8.25 5.40 9.73
C HIS A 158 -7.85 3.94 9.93
N PHE A 159 -6.62 3.61 9.53
CA PHE A 159 -6.06 2.29 9.80
C PHE A 159 -5.55 2.22 11.24
N LYS A 160 -5.75 1.07 11.90
CA LYS A 160 -5.15 0.82 13.19
C LYS A 160 -3.62 0.98 13.10
N SER A 161 -3.05 1.74 14.03
CA SER A 161 -1.61 1.91 14.10
C SER A 161 -0.96 0.54 14.34
N LYS A 162 0.04 0.24 13.53
CA LYS A 162 0.91 -0.93 13.72
C LYS A 162 2.18 -0.46 14.38
N ARG A 163 2.70 -1.25 15.31
CA ARG A 163 3.94 -0.95 16.02
C ARG A 163 4.95 -2.08 15.87
N ALA A 164 6.19 -1.74 16.07
CA ALA A 164 7.29 -2.68 16.22
C ALA A 164 7.19 -3.49 17.52
N ILE A 165 7.84 -4.63 17.53
CA ILE A 165 8.14 -5.41 18.75
C ILE A 165 9.42 -4.80 19.33
N THR A 166 9.44 -4.49 20.61
CA THR A 166 10.64 -4.03 21.31
C THR A 166 11.59 -5.18 21.58
N TRP A 167 12.86 -4.88 21.86
CA TRP A 167 13.84 -5.90 22.24
C TRP A 167 13.39 -6.71 23.48
N LYS A 168 12.90 -6.02 24.51
CA LYS A 168 12.41 -6.67 25.74
C LYS A 168 11.24 -7.61 25.47
N GLU A 169 10.30 -7.20 24.60
CA GLU A 169 9.18 -8.05 24.21
C GLU A 169 9.64 -9.25 23.39
N HIS A 170 10.60 -9.06 22.46
CA HIS A 170 11.18 -10.17 21.70
C HIS A 170 11.83 -11.20 22.61
N GLN A 171 12.66 -10.77 23.55
CA GLN A 171 13.30 -11.66 24.53
C GLN A 171 12.26 -12.43 25.34
N ALA A 172 11.21 -11.75 25.85
CA ALA A 172 10.12 -12.39 26.58
C ALA A 172 9.35 -13.43 25.73
N ILE A 173 9.09 -13.13 24.46
CA ILE A 173 8.42 -14.04 23.52
C ILE A 173 9.28 -15.30 23.28
N VAL A 174 10.57 -15.13 23.02
CA VAL A 174 11.51 -16.23 22.77
C VAL A 174 11.68 -17.08 24.02
N ALA A 175 11.83 -16.48 25.19
CA ALA A 175 11.98 -17.20 26.46
C ALA A 175 10.72 -17.99 26.83
N ALA A 176 9.53 -17.46 26.58
CA ALA A 176 8.26 -18.10 26.91
C ALA A 176 7.80 -19.15 25.89
N GLU A 177 8.42 -19.24 24.71
CA GLU A 177 8.06 -20.20 23.67
C GLU A 177 8.74 -21.54 23.93
N LEU A 178 7.92 -22.54 24.24
CA LEU A 178 8.40 -23.91 24.56
C LEU A 178 8.72 -24.72 23.29
N ASN A 179 8.05 -24.44 22.17
CA ASN A 179 8.31 -25.14 20.94
C ASN A 179 9.59 -24.60 20.29
N LEU A 180 10.62 -25.43 20.20
CA LEU A 180 11.96 -25.05 19.71
C LEU A 180 11.94 -24.52 18.27
N GLU A 181 11.08 -25.07 17.41
CA GLU A 181 10.94 -24.59 16.03
C GLU A 181 10.33 -23.19 15.98
N ARG A 182 9.26 -22.91 16.75
CA ARG A 182 8.67 -21.57 16.84
C ARG A 182 9.62 -20.57 17.51
N ARG A 183 10.33 -20.99 18.53
CA ARG A 183 11.34 -20.16 19.19
C ARG A 183 12.39 -19.68 18.19
N ALA A 184 12.99 -20.58 17.44
CA ALA A 184 13.94 -20.24 16.39
C ALA A 184 13.30 -19.38 15.31
N PHE A 185 12.09 -19.70 14.87
CA PHE A 185 11.35 -18.91 13.88
C PHE A 185 11.18 -17.44 14.29
N TYR A 186 10.89 -17.16 15.56
CA TYR A 186 10.80 -15.78 16.06
C TYR A 186 12.17 -15.08 16.04
N GLY A 187 13.26 -15.80 16.34
CA GLY A 187 14.62 -15.29 16.18
C GLY A 187 14.94 -14.93 14.73
N PHE A 188 14.61 -15.80 13.78
CA PHE A 188 14.77 -15.53 12.35
C PHE A 188 13.95 -14.32 11.88
N CYS A 189 12.69 -14.20 12.34
CA CYS A 189 11.87 -13.03 12.06
C CYS A 189 12.49 -11.74 12.59
N TRP A 190 13.15 -11.79 13.75
CA TRP A 190 13.86 -10.66 14.36
C TRP A 190 15.11 -10.27 13.58
N LEU A 191 15.92 -11.25 13.19
CA LEU A 191 17.21 -11.01 12.55
C LEU A 191 17.11 -10.70 11.05
N LEU A 192 16.20 -11.35 10.33
CA LEU A 192 16.02 -11.15 8.89
C LEU A 192 14.98 -10.10 8.52
N GLY A 193 14.04 -9.78 9.43
CA GLY A 193 12.91 -8.90 9.08
C GLY A 193 12.00 -9.45 7.99
N GLY A 194 12.15 -10.71 7.60
CA GLY A 194 11.36 -11.39 6.58
C GLY A 194 9.86 -11.43 6.92
N ALA A 195 8.99 -11.58 5.91
CA ALA A 195 7.60 -11.87 6.19
C ALA A 195 7.48 -13.31 6.72
N GLN A 196 6.43 -13.58 7.51
CA GLN A 196 6.26 -14.90 8.14
C GLN A 196 6.24 -16.08 7.15
N SER A 197 5.72 -15.86 5.94
CA SER A 197 5.71 -16.86 4.87
C SER A 197 7.11 -17.06 4.29
N ASP A 198 7.85 -15.98 4.05
CA ASP A 198 9.20 -16.02 3.49
C ASP A 198 10.16 -16.75 4.46
N VAL A 199 10.12 -16.39 5.76
CA VAL A 199 10.94 -17.05 6.79
C VAL A 199 10.54 -18.51 6.98
N ALA A 200 9.25 -18.83 7.01
CA ALA A 200 8.78 -20.20 7.19
C ALA A 200 9.10 -21.13 6.02
N SER A 201 9.35 -20.57 4.82
CA SER A 201 9.70 -21.34 3.61
C SER A 201 11.19 -21.52 3.40
N LEU A 202 12.05 -20.94 4.25
CA LEU A 202 13.50 -21.11 4.14
C LEU A 202 13.92 -22.57 4.22
N CYS A 203 14.83 -22.93 3.34
CA CYS A 203 15.47 -24.23 3.25
C CYS A 203 16.98 -24.12 3.53
N ALA A 204 17.61 -25.23 3.89
CA ALA A 204 19.06 -25.28 4.09
C ALA A 204 19.83 -24.91 2.81
N GLU A 205 19.25 -25.20 1.65
CA GLU A 205 19.80 -24.88 0.32
C GLU A 205 19.81 -23.38 0.01
N ASP A 206 19.05 -22.58 0.77
CA ASP A 206 19.06 -21.11 0.66
C ASP A 206 20.27 -20.48 1.38
N ILE A 207 21.11 -21.27 2.05
CA ILE A 207 22.23 -20.82 2.88
C ILE A 207 23.55 -21.10 2.15
N ASP A 208 24.28 -20.06 1.84
CA ASP A 208 25.68 -20.15 1.42
C ASP A 208 26.59 -19.90 2.65
N TRP A 209 27.10 -21.01 3.18
CA TRP A 209 27.97 -20.98 4.35
C TRP A 209 29.34 -20.37 4.06
N GLN A 210 29.84 -20.51 2.83
CA GLN A 210 31.15 -19.98 2.42
C GLN A 210 31.14 -18.45 2.40
N ASN A 211 30.11 -17.84 1.84
CA ASN A 211 29.97 -16.40 1.73
C ASN A 211 29.19 -15.80 2.90
N LYS A 212 28.70 -16.62 3.82
CA LYS A 212 27.86 -16.24 4.97
C LYS A 212 26.62 -15.44 4.54
N VAL A 213 25.88 -15.92 3.56
CA VAL A 213 24.66 -15.30 3.07
C VAL A 213 23.47 -16.26 3.13
N VAL A 214 22.30 -15.71 3.37
CA VAL A 214 21.01 -16.37 3.21
C VAL A 214 20.26 -15.68 2.08
N GLY A 215 19.87 -16.44 1.07
CA GLY A 215 19.14 -15.96 -0.09
C GLY A 215 17.75 -16.54 -0.10
N PHE A 216 16.72 -15.71 -0.24
CA PHE A 216 15.36 -16.21 -0.36
C PHE A 216 14.51 -15.34 -1.30
N ARG A 217 13.62 -16.00 -2.01
CA ARG A 217 12.68 -15.33 -2.91
C ARG A 217 11.41 -14.98 -2.17
N ARG A 218 11.03 -13.71 -2.22
CA ARG A 218 9.82 -13.21 -1.61
C ARG A 218 8.58 -13.74 -2.32
N GLN A 219 7.75 -14.49 -1.61
CA GLN A 219 6.57 -15.14 -2.20
C GLN A 219 5.58 -14.12 -2.79
N LYS A 220 5.42 -12.95 -2.16
CA LYS A 220 4.45 -11.94 -2.59
C LYS A 220 4.89 -11.12 -3.81
N THR A 221 6.18 -10.82 -3.95
CA THR A 221 6.71 -9.88 -4.96
C THR A 221 7.63 -10.55 -5.96
N GLY A 222 8.06 -11.79 -5.70
CA GLY A 222 9.05 -12.48 -6.50
C GLY A 222 10.47 -11.92 -6.40
N THR A 223 10.69 -10.87 -5.61
CA THR A 223 12.00 -10.25 -5.43
C THR A 223 12.91 -11.16 -4.62
N THR A 224 14.15 -11.34 -5.05
CA THR A 224 15.17 -12.06 -4.29
C THR A 224 15.82 -11.11 -3.29
N SER A 225 15.97 -11.54 -2.05
CA SER A 225 16.77 -10.87 -1.02
C SER A 225 17.95 -11.74 -0.66
N ILE A 226 19.16 -11.18 -0.69
CA ILE A 226 20.39 -11.84 -0.28
C ILE A 226 20.93 -11.07 0.92
N ILE A 227 21.00 -11.71 2.06
CA ILE A 227 21.34 -11.05 3.33
C ILE A 227 22.54 -11.77 3.93
N ARG A 228 23.61 -11.02 4.20
CA ARG A 228 24.74 -11.56 4.94
C ARG A 228 24.33 -11.74 6.40
N PHE A 229 24.66 -12.89 6.97
CA PHE A 229 24.35 -13.18 8.38
C PHE A 229 25.57 -12.98 9.28
N GLY A 230 25.31 -12.48 10.49
CA GLY A 230 26.30 -12.38 11.57
C GLY A 230 26.17 -13.58 12.52
N GLU A 231 26.92 -13.51 13.62
CA GLU A 231 27.07 -14.61 14.59
C GLU A 231 25.76 -15.11 15.18
N GLU A 232 24.87 -14.21 15.60
CA GLU A 232 23.57 -14.60 16.18
C GLU A 232 22.70 -15.41 15.21
N LEU A 233 22.66 -15.02 13.94
CA LEU A 233 21.90 -15.74 12.93
C LEU A 233 22.61 -17.04 12.53
N GLU A 234 23.94 -17.06 12.51
CA GLU A 234 24.74 -18.25 12.24
C GLU A 234 24.48 -19.33 13.27
N GLU A 235 24.44 -19.00 14.56
CA GLU A 235 24.12 -19.91 15.65
C GLU A 235 22.71 -20.51 15.49
N LEU A 236 21.73 -19.66 15.18
CA LEU A 236 20.37 -20.12 14.91
C LEU A 236 20.30 -21.03 13.68
N LEU A 237 21.01 -20.72 12.60
CA LEU A 237 21.06 -21.55 11.38
C LEU A 237 21.66 -22.92 11.66
N ARG A 238 22.76 -22.99 12.43
CA ARG A 238 23.40 -24.25 12.83
C ARG A 238 22.47 -25.14 13.70
N SER A 239 21.53 -24.55 14.43
CA SER A 239 20.53 -25.26 15.23
C SER A 239 19.38 -25.83 14.41
N ARG A 240 19.32 -25.59 13.10
CA ARG A 240 18.24 -26.02 12.19
C ARG A 240 18.67 -27.21 11.34
N PRO A 241 17.72 -27.90 10.68
CA PRO A 241 18.04 -28.96 9.71
C PRO A 241 19.04 -28.45 8.66
N GLN A 242 20.05 -29.27 8.35
CA GLN A 242 21.09 -28.95 7.39
C GLN A 242 20.74 -29.39 5.95
N ALA A 243 19.54 -29.93 5.73
CA ALA A 243 18.98 -30.27 4.43
C ALA A 243 17.47 -30.07 4.47
N GLY A 244 16.90 -29.57 3.37
CA GLY A 244 15.48 -29.29 3.23
C GLY A 244 14.97 -28.14 4.11
N PRO A 245 13.69 -28.12 4.50
CA PRO A 245 13.08 -27.00 5.21
C PRO A 245 13.69 -26.74 6.59
N LEU A 246 14.05 -25.49 6.88
CA LEU A 246 14.52 -25.08 8.23
C LEU A 246 13.42 -25.18 9.27
N PHE A 247 12.16 -25.07 8.84
CA PHE A 247 10.96 -25.08 9.68
C PHE A 247 9.92 -26.08 9.16
N PRO A 248 10.16 -27.41 9.23
CA PRO A 248 9.34 -28.44 8.57
C PRO A 248 7.86 -28.43 8.99
N LYS A 249 7.55 -28.12 10.27
CA LYS A 249 6.18 -28.03 10.78
C LYS A 249 5.54 -26.68 10.41
N LEU A 250 6.25 -25.56 10.61
CA LEU A 250 5.74 -24.23 10.33
C LEU A 250 5.55 -23.96 8.84
N GLN A 251 6.38 -24.55 7.98
CA GLN A 251 6.23 -24.43 6.52
C GLN A 251 4.88 -25.01 6.06
N LYS A 252 4.47 -26.17 6.59
CA LYS A 252 3.18 -26.81 6.28
C LYS A 252 1.98 -26.10 6.93
N MET A 253 2.21 -25.26 7.92
CA MET A 253 1.17 -24.56 8.66
C MET A 253 0.69 -23.32 7.91
N ARG A 254 -0.64 -23.12 7.87
CA ARG A 254 -1.24 -21.90 7.27
C ARG A 254 -0.80 -20.64 8.01
N GLU A 255 -0.64 -19.53 7.28
CA GLU A 255 -0.28 -18.22 7.87
C GLU A 255 -1.18 -17.81 9.04
N ALA A 256 -2.49 -17.97 8.89
CA ALA A 256 -3.46 -17.66 9.94
C ALA A 256 -3.21 -18.45 11.22
N HIS A 257 -2.80 -19.70 11.11
CA HIS A 257 -2.50 -20.54 12.26
C HIS A 257 -1.21 -20.09 12.96
N ARG A 258 -0.13 -19.82 12.20
CA ARG A 258 1.09 -19.23 12.76
C ARG A 258 0.80 -17.92 13.51
N ALA A 259 -0.04 -17.06 12.91
CA ALA A 259 -0.45 -15.79 13.51
C ALA A 259 -1.27 -15.99 14.81
N THR A 260 -2.14 -17.03 14.86
CA THR A 260 -2.93 -17.37 16.06
C THR A 260 -2.04 -17.86 17.19
N GLU A 261 -1.07 -18.73 16.90
CA GLU A 261 -0.10 -19.22 17.92
C GLU A 261 0.72 -18.05 18.49
N PHE A 262 1.23 -17.18 17.63
CA PHE A 262 1.94 -15.96 18.07
C PHE A 262 1.06 -15.06 18.94
N ALA A 263 -0.19 -14.82 18.53
CA ALA A 263 -1.12 -14.00 19.30
C ALA A 263 -1.46 -14.63 20.67
N ARG A 264 -1.50 -15.97 20.75
CA ARG A 264 -1.67 -16.69 22.01
C ARG A 264 -0.48 -16.48 22.95
N CYS A 265 0.75 -16.56 22.43
CA CYS A 265 1.97 -16.28 23.17
C CYS A 265 1.98 -14.83 23.69
N CYS A 266 1.70 -13.85 22.83
CA CYS A 266 1.65 -12.43 23.20
C CYS A 266 0.59 -12.14 24.28
N ARG A 267 -0.61 -12.74 24.18
CA ARG A 267 -1.66 -12.59 25.21
C ARG A 267 -1.22 -13.10 26.58
N ARG A 268 -0.55 -14.26 26.63
CA ARG A 268 -0.01 -14.84 27.87
C ARG A 268 1.02 -13.91 28.52
N LEU A 269 1.77 -13.16 27.72
CA LEU A 269 2.78 -12.20 28.17
C LEU A 269 2.23 -10.77 28.34
N ASN A 270 0.93 -10.56 28.18
CA ASN A 270 0.27 -9.24 28.18
C ASN A 270 0.86 -8.24 27.16
N ILE A 271 1.44 -8.74 26.06
CA ILE A 271 1.98 -7.93 24.98
C ILE A 271 0.83 -7.60 24.00
N LYS A 272 0.53 -6.30 23.84
CA LYS A 272 -0.62 -5.82 23.04
C LYS A 272 -0.16 -5.06 21.80
N GLY A 273 -0.99 -5.05 20.74
CA GLY A 273 -0.79 -4.23 19.53
C GLY A 273 0.28 -4.75 18.57
N VAL A 274 0.74 -6.00 18.74
CA VAL A 274 1.73 -6.64 17.88
C VAL A 274 1.17 -7.87 17.16
N THR A 275 1.77 -8.17 16.03
CA THR A 275 1.53 -9.36 15.22
C THR A 275 2.86 -9.91 14.73
N LEU A 276 2.92 -11.08 14.08
CA LEU A 276 4.15 -11.54 13.43
C LEU A 276 4.72 -10.53 12.45
N HIS A 277 3.87 -9.74 11.79
CA HIS A 277 4.32 -8.68 10.89
C HIS A 277 5.04 -7.53 11.63
N SER A 278 4.85 -7.39 12.94
CA SER A 278 5.53 -6.39 13.77
C SER A 278 7.05 -6.60 13.86
N TYR A 279 7.54 -7.82 13.59
CA TYR A 279 8.98 -8.09 13.43
C TYR A 279 9.59 -7.30 12.27
N ARG A 280 8.86 -7.13 11.17
CA ARG A 280 9.35 -6.32 10.04
C ARG A 280 9.44 -4.83 10.39
N TYR A 281 8.48 -4.32 11.18
CA TYR A 281 8.57 -2.97 11.72
C TYR A 281 9.77 -2.84 12.65
N ALA A 282 9.98 -3.81 13.56
CA ALA A 282 11.11 -3.83 14.48
C ALA A 282 12.46 -3.81 13.73
N TRP A 283 12.59 -4.62 12.70
CA TRP A 283 13.80 -4.67 11.87
C TRP A 283 14.04 -3.33 11.14
N ALA A 284 12.99 -2.75 10.52
CA ALA A 284 13.10 -1.48 9.80
C ALA A 284 13.43 -0.31 10.73
N GLU A 285 12.82 -0.28 11.93
CA GLU A 285 13.11 0.75 12.94
C GLU A 285 14.55 0.64 13.46
N ARG A 286 15.01 -0.59 13.77
CA ARG A 286 16.42 -0.84 14.20
C ARG A 286 17.40 -0.44 13.12
N ALA A 287 17.18 -0.85 11.86
CA ALA A 287 18.02 -0.51 10.74
C ALA A 287 18.17 1.02 10.61
N LYS A 288 17.06 1.76 10.70
CA LYS A 288 17.08 3.22 10.64
C LYS A 288 17.78 3.83 11.86
N THR A 289 17.53 3.31 13.07
CA THR A 289 18.13 3.83 14.32
C THR A 289 19.64 3.66 14.35
N CYS A 290 20.17 2.53 13.84
CA CYS A 290 21.61 2.29 13.80
C CYS A 290 22.32 2.90 12.58
N GLY A 291 21.59 3.67 11.74
CA GLY A 291 22.17 4.30 10.55
C GLY A 291 22.43 3.34 9.39
N TYR A 292 21.80 2.17 9.39
CA TYR A 292 21.91 1.22 8.27
C TYR A 292 21.39 1.87 6.97
N PRO A 293 22.13 1.79 5.84
CA PRO A 293 21.75 2.49 4.61
C PRO A 293 20.33 2.16 4.15
N GLU A 294 19.50 3.19 3.92
CA GLU A 294 18.07 3.03 3.54
C GLU A 294 17.90 2.12 2.32
N ARG A 295 18.84 2.19 1.35
CA ARG A 295 18.82 1.34 0.15
C ARG A 295 18.93 -0.15 0.52
N PHE A 296 19.89 -0.52 1.34
CA PHE A 296 20.07 -1.90 1.75
C PHE A 296 18.91 -2.40 2.62
N ALA A 297 18.40 -1.54 3.50
CA ALA A 297 17.22 -1.87 4.29
C ALA A 297 15.97 -2.08 3.42
N GLN A 298 15.82 -1.30 2.36
CA GLN A 298 14.76 -1.46 1.38
C GLN A 298 14.87 -2.79 0.62
N GLU A 299 16.06 -3.14 0.16
CA GLU A 299 16.35 -4.40 -0.55
C GLU A 299 16.15 -5.61 0.37
N ALA A 300 16.70 -5.58 1.59
CA ALA A 300 16.55 -6.66 2.58
C ALA A 300 15.07 -6.94 2.91
N LEU A 301 14.27 -5.89 3.05
CA LEU A 301 12.84 -6.02 3.27
C LEU A 301 12.04 -6.24 1.96
N GLY A 302 12.66 -6.14 0.78
CA GLY A 302 12.00 -6.26 -0.53
C GLY A 302 10.87 -5.24 -0.69
N HIS A 303 11.10 -4.00 -0.33
CA HIS A 303 10.16 -2.91 -0.53
C HIS A 303 10.39 -2.23 -1.88
N ASN A 304 9.34 -2.17 -2.72
CA ASN A 304 9.44 -1.61 -4.06
C ASN A 304 9.52 -0.07 -4.10
N SER A 305 9.32 0.62 -2.97
CA SER A 305 9.44 2.08 -2.90
C SER A 305 9.95 2.56 -1.56
N LYS A 306 10.65 3.70 -1.59
CA LYS A 306 11.11 4.42 -0.38
C LYS A 306 9.95 4.81 0.54
N ALA A 307 8.81 5.23 -0.03
CA ALA A 307 7.63 5.61 0.75
C ALA A 307 7.10 4.45 1.60
N VAL A 308 7.03 3.25 1.02
CA VAL A 308 6.65 2.04 1.75
C VAL A 308 7.67 1.74 2.85
N HIS A 309 8.98 1.76 2.54
CA HIS A 309 10.02 1.50 3.54
C HIS A 309 9.96 2.50 4.69
N ARG A 310 9.84 3.79 4.41
CA ARG A 310 9.74 4.86 5.43
C ARG A 310 8.51 4.70 6.33
N ALA A 311 7.40 4.19 5.80
CA ALA A 311 6.22 3.88 6.61
C ALA A 311 6.48 2.77 7.64
N TYR A 312 7.35 1.81 7.34
CA TYR A 312 7.77 0.78 8.30
C TYR A 312 8.71 1.32 9.38
N ALA A 313 9.57 2.25 9.04
CA ALA A 313 10.55 2.85 9.95
C ALA A 313 10.10 4.20 10.55
N LYS A 314 8.79 4.51 10.52
CA LYS A 314 8.27 5.83 10.89
C LYS A 314 8.47 6.20 12.37
N ASN A 315 8.46 5.21 13.26
CA ASN A 315 8.61 5.43 14.71
C ASN A 315 10.06 5.31 15.18
N ALA A 316 11.03 5.07 14.27
CA ALA A 316 12.44 5.04 14.63
C ALA A 316 12.89 6.41 15.14
N GLN A 317 13.51 6.41 16.32
CA GLN A 317 14.16 7.60 16.87
C GLN A 317 15.62 7.61 16.41
N VAL A 318 15.98 8.62 15.66
CA VAL A 318 17.36 8.84 15.18
C VAL A 318 17.93 10.01 15.94
N VAL A 319 19.00 9.76 16.70
CA VAL A 319 19.78 10.83 17.31
C VAL A 319 20.67 11.39 16.20
N ILE A 320 20.47 12.65 15.85
CA ILE A 320 21.27 13.33 14.83
C ILE A 320 22.67 13.57 15.41
N PRO A 321 23.72 12.98 14.82
CA PRO A 321 25.09 13.23 15.29
C PRO A 321 25.49 14.67 15.03
N THR A 322 26.47 15.16 15.77
CA THR A 322 26.97 16.52 15.58
C THR A 322 27.64 16.66 14.21
N LEU A 323 27.49 17.82 13.58
CA LEU A 323 28.17 18.12 12.31
C LEU A 323 29.68 17.98 12.46
N GLU A 324 30.21 18.44 13.55
CA GLU A 324 31.62 18.32 13.91
C GLU A 324 32.17 16.89 13.84
N SER A 325 31.34 15.88 14.21
CA SER A 325 31.75 14.48 14.13
C SER A 325 31.96 14.01 12.69
N TYR A 326 31.21 14.57 11.74
CA TYR A 326 31.35 14.29 10.31
C TYR A 326 32.49 15.06 9.68
N GLU A 327 32.68 16.32 10.07
CA GLU A 327 33.83 17.15 9.64
C GLU A 327 35.15 16.50 10.03
N ARG A 328 35.26 15.99 11.26
CA ARG A 328 36.46 15.24 11.73
C ARG A 328 36.66 13.94 10.91
N LYS A 329 35.61 13.22 10.59
CA LYS A 329 35.74 12.02 9.74
C LYS A 329 36.18 12.36 8.32
N LEU A 330 35.72 13.48 7.77
CA LEU A 330 36.13 13.95 6.44
C LEU A 330 37.60 14.37 6.47
N ALA A 331 38.05 15.13 7.47
CA ALA A 331 39.43 15.52 7.65
C ALA A 331 40.36 14.30 7.74
N ASN A 332 39.98 13.29 8.54
CA ASN A 332 40.79 12.07 8.71
C ASN A 332 40.76 11.17 7.44
N SER A 333 39.74 11.27 6.59
CA SER A 333 39.68 10.52 5.33
C SER A 333 40.46 11.21 4.19
N ALA A 334 40.74 12.50 4.30
CA ALA A 334 41.54 13.25 3.33
C ALA A 334 43.08 13.00 3.46
N GLU A 335 43.54 12.35 4.53
CA GLU A 335 44.93 11.98 4.72
C GLU A 335 45.37 10.69 4.01
N ILE A 336 44.47 10.01 3.29
CA ILE A 336 44.79 8.76 2.62
C ILE A 336 44.65 8.93 1.12
N LEU A 337 45.69 9.35 0.46
CA LEU A 337 46.37 8.87 -0.74
C LEU A 337 47.12 10.02 -1.44
N PRO A 338 48.46 10.10 -1.36
CA PRO A 338 49.22 10.77 -2.41
C PRO A 338 49.05 9.95 -3.69
N MET A 339 48.54 10.57 -4.74
CA MET A 339 48.54 9.97 -6.08
C MET A 339 50.01 9.68 -6.47
N PRO A 340 50.32 8.49 -6.96
CA PRO A 340 51.62 8.23 -7.51
C PRO A 340 51.88 9.18 -8.69
N GLU A 341 52.98 9.94 -8.63
CA GLU A 341 53.44 10.79 -9.73
C GLU A 341 53.55 9.94 -11.03
N ALA A 342 52.77 10.32 -12.03
CA ALA A 342 52.91 9.78 -13.34
C ALA A 342 54.30 10.10 -13.86
N ARG A 343 55.21 9.11 -13.88
CA ARG A 343 56.44 9.22 -14.62
C ARG A 343 56.11 9.34 -16.10
N LEU A 344 56.24 10.57 -16.60
CA LEU A 344 56.30 10.80 -18.04
C LEU A 344 57.64 10.18 -18.53
N ALA A 345 57.52 9.13 -19.35
CA ALA A 345 58.62 8.62 -20.19
C ALA A 345 58.41 9.12 -21.61
#